data_d45ff5002d5589c2613380cffc8abd6d
#
_entry.id   d45ff5002d5589c2613380cffc8abd6d
#
_cell.length_a   1.000
_cell.length_b   1.000
_cell.length_c   1.000
_cell.angle_alpha   90.00
_cell.angle_beta   90.00
_cell.angle_gamma   90.00
#
_symmetry.space_group_name_H-M   'P 1'
#
loop_
_entity.id
_entity.type
_entity.pdbx_description
1 polymer ?
#
loop_
_entity_poly.entity_id
_entity_poly.type
_entity_poly.pdbx_seq_one_letter_code
_entity_poly.pdbx_strand_id
1 'polypeptide(L)'
;RKHVMEGAALAKESGCDFVVGLGGGSPIDSSKSIAVMAKNPGDYWDYIHGGTGKGQPVKNGALPIIAITTTAGTGTEADPWTVITHEERNEKIGFGTDDTFPVLSIVDPELMLTVPPALTAYQGFDAFFHAAEGYIANIATPVSDVFALKSIELLAKWLPVAVKDGSNLEARTNVALANTLSGMVESTSSCTSEHSMEHALSAFHPELPHGAGLIMLSLSYYSFFENVVPDRYAKMAEAMGKDVKSAPAAKKARLFIEALSEMQEKCGAAALKMSDYGIKESEIEALAENAHTTMGGLFALDPKKLSHEDTVSILKKAYK
;
A
#
# COMPACT_ATOMS: atom_id res chain seq x y z
N ARG A 1 -17.86 -0.11 3.25
CA ARG A 1 -18.89 -0.95 2.62
C ARG A 1 -20.17 -0.16 2.33
N LYS A 2 -20.73 0.58 3.29
CA LYS A 2 -21.99 1.34 3.13
C LYS A 2 -21.97 2.24 1.89
N HIS A 3 -20.96 3.09 1.74
CA HIS A 3 -20.85 4.03 0.61
C HIS A 3 -20.77 3.33 -0.75
N VAL A 4 -20.12 2.16 -0.81
CA VAL A 4 -20.08 1.34 -2.04
C VAL A 4 -21.47 0.91 -2.46
N MET A 5 -22.28 0.40 -1.52
CA MET A 5 -23.64 -0.08 -1.82
C MET A 5 -24.59 1.07 -2.19
N GLU A 6 -24.50 2.21 -1.51
CA GLU A 6 -25.27 3.42 -1.83
C GLU A 6 -24.89 3.97 -3.21
N GLY A 7 -23.59 4.09 -3.50
CA GLY A 7 -23.09 4.53 -4.80
C GLY A 7 -23.50 3.60 -5.95
N ALA A 8 -23.44 2.29 -5.73
CA ALA A 8 -23.86 1.31 -6.74
C ALA A 8 -25.38 1.36 -7.01
N ALA A 9 -26.22 1.57 -5.97
CA ALA A 9 -27.64 1.76 -6.15
C ALA A 9 -27.95 3.00 -6.99
N LEU A 10 -27.29 4.13 -6.67
CA LEU A 10 -27.41 5.37 -7.43
C LEU A 10 -26.96 5.21 -8.88
N ALA A 11 -25.84 4.53 -9.12
CA ALA A 11 -25.34 4.28 -10.47
C ALA A 11 -26.32 3.45 -11.31
N LYS A 12 -26.94 2.43 -10.71
CA LYS A 12 -28.00 1.63 -11.38
C LYS A 12 -29.23 2.46 -11.69
N GLU A 13 -29.75 3.20 -10.71
CA GLU A 13 -30.94 4.03 -10.85
C GLU A 13 -30.76 5.12 -11.91
N SER A 14 -29.57 5.72 -11.95
CA SER A 14 -29.23 6.78 -12.91
C SER A 14 -28.84 6.26 -14.30
N GLY A 15 -28.73 4.94 -14.49
CA GLY A 15 -28.33 4.35 -15.78
C GLY A 15 -26.90 4.71 -16.19
N CYS A 16 -25.98 4.81 -15.22
CA CYS A 16 -24.57 5.11 -15.50
C CYS A 16 -23.92 4.01 -16.34
N ASP A 17 -23.11 4.39 -17.31
CA ASP A 17 -22.38 3.51 -18.21
C ASP A 17 -20.86 3.46 -17.93
N PHE A 18 -20.36 4.34 -17.07
CA PHE A 18 -19.02 4.33 -16.51
C PHE A 18 -18.97 4.99 -15.12
N VAL A 19 -17.84 4.83 -14.41
CA VAL A 19 -17.60 5.47 -13.10
C VAL A 19 -16.31 6.26 -13.15
N VAL A 20 -16.30 7.47 -12.57
CA VAL A 20 -15.10 8.29 -12.43
C VAL A 20 -14.68 8.34 -10.97
N GLY A 21 -13.48 7.85 -10.66
CA GLY A 21 -12.82 8.00 -9.36
C GLY A 21 -11.90 9.23 -9.38
N LEU A 22 -12.33 10.33 -8.76
CA LEU A 22 -11.51 11.53 -8.62
C LEU A 22 -11.09 11.69 -7.17
N GLY A 23 -9.79 11.60 -6.89
CA GLY A 23 -9.23 11.78 -5.55
C GLY A 23 -8.01 10.91 -5.28
N GLY A 24 -7.75 10.59 -4.03
CA GLY A 24 -6.73 9.62 -3.62
C GLY A 24 -7.24 8.18 -3.68
N GLY A 25 -6.61 7.27 -2.92
CA GLY A 25 -6.98 5.86 -2.88
C GLY A 25 -8.45 5.62 -2.60
N SER A 26 -8.98 6.13 -1.48
CA SER A 26 -10.36 5.85 -1.06
C SER A 26 -11.43 6.19 -2.09
N PRO A 27 -11.43 7.37 -2.78
CA PRO A 27 -12.38 7.65 -3.86
C PRO A 27 -12.23 6.72 -5.06
N ILE A 28 -11.01 6.38 -5.49
CA ILE A 28 -10.76 5.50 -6.64
C ILE A 28 -11.17 4.07 -6.30
N ASP A 29 -10.77 3.55 -5.13
CA ASP A 29 -11.15 2.22 -4.64
C ASP A 29 -12.66 2.08 -4.48
N SER A 30 -13.31 3.11 -3.91
CA SER A 30 -14.78 3.12 -3.83
C SER A 30 -15.41 3.08 -5.22
N SER A 31 -14.84 3.79 -6.20
CA SER A 31 -15.33 3.81 -7.59
C SER A 31 -15.20 2.46 -8.26
N LYS A 32 -14.07 1.74 -8.06
CA LYS A 32 -13.88 0.36 -8.52
C LYS A 32 -14.95 -0.57 -7.94
N SER A 33 -15.13 -0.50 -6.61
CA SER A 33 -16.14 -1.30 -5.90
C SER A 33 -17.58 -0.98 -6.34
N ILE A 34 -17.91 0.30 -6.54
CA ILE A 34 -19.19 0.75 -7.09
C ILE A 34 -19.40 0.19 -8.49
N ALA A 35 -18.37 0.23 -9.35
CA ALA A 35 -18.44 -0.28 -10.72
C ALA A 35 -18.75 -1.79 -10.76
N VAL A 36 -18.17 -2.58 -9.84
CA VAL A 36 -18.50 -3.99 -9.66
C VAL A 36 -19.96 -4.15 -9.22
N MET A 37 -20.36 -3.46 -8.15
CA MET A 37 -21.70 -3.61 -7.57
C MET A 37 -22.80 -3.02 -8.45
N ALA A 38 -22.48 -2.11 -9.35
CA ALA A 38 -23.44 -1.62 -10.34
C ALA A 38 -23.91 -2.71 -11.32
N LYS A 39 -23.08 -3.74 -11.55
CA LYS A 39 -23.41 -4.85 -12.47
C LYS A 39 -23.73 -6.18 -11.78
N ASN A 40 -23.39 -6.33 -10.52
CA ASN A 40 -23.52 -7.59 -9.79
C ASN A 40 -24.58 -7.49 -8.68
N PRO A 41 -25.30 -8.61 -8.36
CA PRO A 41 -26.30 -8.65 -7.31
C PRO A 41 -25.68 -8.84 -5.92
N GLY A 42 -26.49 -8.74 -4.87
CA GLY A 42 -26.11 -9.06 -3.50
C GLY A 42 -25.40 -7.91 -2.80
N ASP A 43 -24.50 -8.25 -1.89
CA ASP A 43 -23.72 -7.32 -1.09
C ASP A 43 -22.24 -7.37 -1.53
N TYR A 44 -21.53 -6.25 -1.42
CA TYR A 44 -20.10 -6.18 -1.77
C TYR A 44 -19.27 -7.23 -1.03
N TRP A 45 -19.59 -7.48 0.26
CA TRP A 45 -18.89 -8.47 1.08
C TRP A 45 -19.08 -9.92 0.63
N ASP A 46 -20.08 -10.18 -0.22
CA ASP A 46 -20.23 -11.50 -0.85
C ASP A 46 -19.09 -11.85 -1.80
N TYR A 47 -18.42 -10.86 -2.36
CA TYR A 47 -17.32 -11.01 -3.33
C TYR A 47 -15.92 -10.98 -2.69
N ILE A 48 -15.80 -10.50 -1.46
CA ILE A 48 -14.53 -10.39 -0.75
C ILE A 48 -13.99 -11.77 -0.37
N HIS A 49 -12.69 -11.97 -0.60
CA HIS A 49 -11.94 -13.14 -0.16
C HIS A 49 -11.19 -12.82 1.13
N GLY A 50 -11.37 -13.63 2.16
CA GLY A 50 -10.77 -13.41 3.49
C GLY A 50 -11.76 -12.87 4.51
N GLY A 51 -11.40 -12.90 5.78
CA GLY A 51 -12.25 -12.49 6.88
C GLY A 51 -13.63 -13.16 6.83
N THR A 52 -14.68 -12.35 6.92
CA THR A 52 -16.08 -12.82 6.83
C THR A 52 -16.68 -12.72 5.42
N GLY A 53 -15.85 -12.41 4.42
CA GLY A 53 -16.26 -12.42 3.01
C GLY A 53 -16.62 -13.82 2.52
N LYS A 54 -17.46 -13.88 1.46
CA LYS A 54 -17.96 -15.18 0.93
C LYS A 54 -17.21 -15.68 -0.30
N GLY A 55 -16.29 -14.87 -0.84
CA GLY A 55 -15.46 -15.24 -1.99
C GLY A 55 -16.23 -15.60 -3.26
N GLN A 56 -17.41 -15.01 -3.48
CA GLN A 56 -18.18 -15.28 -4.68
C GLN A 56 -17.49 -14.70 -5.92
N PRO A 57 -17.50 -15.36 -7.07
CA PRO A 57 -16.94 -14.81 -8.29
C PRO A 57 -17.79 -13.65 -8.84
N VAL A 58 -17.12 -12.60 -9.33
CA VAL A 58 -17.75 -11.53 -10.10
C VAL A 58 -18.10 -12.07 -11.50
N LYS A 59 -19.39 -12.22 -11.79
CA LYS A 59 -19.86 -12.88 -13.04
C LYS A 59 -20.17 -11.89 -14.16
N ASN A 60 -20.52 -10.65 -13.81
CA ASN A 60 -21.01 -9.66 -14.79
C ASN A 60 -19.98 -8.56 -15.06
N GLY A 61 -18.72 -8.75 -14.58
CA GLY A 61 -17.68 -7.75 -14.70
C GLY A 61 -17.97 -6.46 -13.91
N ALA A 62 -17.40 -5.35 -14.33
CA ALA A 62 -17.61 -4.03 -13.75
C ALA A 62 -18.01 -3.02 -14.83
N LEU A 63 -18.53 -1.84 -14.44
CA LEU A 63 -18.62 -0.69 -15.35
C LEU A 63 -17.19 -0.21 -15.66
N PRO A 64 -16.93 0.40 -16.85
CA PRO A 64 -15.66 1.05 -17.13
C PRO A 64 -15.30 2.08 -16.04
N ILE A 65 -14.03 2.10 -15.62
CA ILE A 65 -13.55 2.97 -14.55
C ILE A 65 -12.55 3.96 -15.12
N ILE A 66 -12.73 5.25 -14.84
CA ILE A 66 -11.76 6.31 -15.11
C ILE A 66 -11.18 6.75 -13.77
N ALA A 67 -9.87 6.66 -13.60
CA ALA A 67 -9.17 7.11 -12.40
C ALA A 67 -8.49 8.46 -12.65
N ILE A 68 -8.72 9.43 -11.76
CA ILE A 68 -8.04 10.73 -11.76
C ILE A 68 -7.43 10.90 -10.37
N THR A 69 -6.14 10.56 -10.23
CA THR A 69 -5.49 10.58 -8.93
C THR A 69 -5.05 11.98 -8.51
N THR A 70 -5.31 12.32 -7.25
CA THR A 70 -4.90 13.62 -6.66
C THR A 70 -3.87 13.44 -5.57
N THR A 71 -3.39 12.21 -5.37
CA THR A 71 -2.39 11.84 -4.36
C THR A 71 -1.42 10.81 -4.95
N ALA A 72 -0.26 10.66 -4.33
CA ALA A 72 0.76 9.70 -4.76
C ALA A 72 1.13 8.79 -3.59
N GLY A 73 0.50 7.62 -3.52
CA GLY A 73 0.69 6.63 -2.45
C GLY A 73 0.21 5.25 -2.86
N THR A 74 -1.07 5.12 -3.14
CA THR A 74 -1.74 3.84 -3.33
C THR A 74 -1.47 3.16 -4.66
N GLY A 75 -1.00 3.87 -5.70
CA GLY A 75 -0.84 3.29 -7.04
C GLY A 75 -2.12 2.80 -7.71
N THR A 76 -3.29 2.98 -7.07
CA THR A 76 -4.58 2.41 -7.48
C THR A 76 -5.05 2.79 -8.88
N GLU A 77 -4.46 3.84 -9.48
CA GLU A 77 -4.70 4.19 -10.87
C GLU A 77 -4.04 3.21 -11.86
N ALA A 78 -3.09 2.36 -11.38
CA ALA A 78 -2.33 1.43 -12.22
C ALA A 78 -2.49 -0.04 -11.82
N ASP A 79 -3.41 -0.34 -10.92
CA ASP A 79 -3.70 -1.69 -10.43
C ASP A 79 -5.21 -1.99 -10.40
N PRO A 80 -5.62 -3.24 -10.20
CA PRO A 80 -7.03 -3.60 -10.09
C PRO A 80 -7.56 -3.51 -8.65
N TRP A 81 -6.69 -3.28 -7.67
CA TRP A 81 -7.05 -3.43 -6.26
C TRP A 81 -7.95 -2.32 -5.76
N THR A 82 -8.81 -2.67 -4.84
CA THR A 82 -9.67 -1.78 -4.07
C THR A 82 -9.69 -2.27 -2.63
N VAL A 83 -9.43 -1.38 -1.69
CA VAL A 83 -9.38 -1.72 -0.26
C VAL A 83 -10.55 -1.08 0.45
N ILE A 84 -11.43 -1.92 1.01
CA ILE A 84 -12.65 -1.48 1.68
C ILE A 84 -12.67 -2.02 3.11
N THR A 85 -13.06 -1.15 4.03
CA THR A 85 -13.23 -1.51 5.44
C THR A 85 -14.67 -1.92 5.74
N HIS A 86 -14.83 -3.01 6.48
CA HIS A 86 -16.05 -3.39 7.19
C HIS A 86 -15.93 -2.96 8.65
N GLU A 87 -16.37 -1.77 8.96
CA GLU A 87 -16.16 -1.10 10.26
C GLU A 87 -16.68 -1.93 11.45
N GLU A 88 -17.86 -2.55 11.31
CA GLU A 88 -18.49 -3.35 12.39
C GLU A 88 -17.69 -4.62 12.74
N ARG A 89 -16.75 -5.04 11.87
CA ARG A 89 -16.00 -6.30 12.01
C ARG A 89 -14.49 -6.09 12.14
N ASN A 90 -14.03 -4.86 12.06
CA ASN A 90 -12.61 -4.51 11.99
C ASN A 90 -11.88 -5.31 10.89
N GLU A 91 -12.51 -5.38 9.70
CA GLU A 91 -11.94 -6.04 8.53
C GLU A 91 -11.64 -5.01 7.45
N LYS A 92 -10.37 -4.82 7.11
CA LYS A 92 -9.89 -4.00 5.99
C LYS A 92 -9.22 -4.92 4.99
N ILE A 93 -9.88 -5.15 3.85
CA ILE A 93 -9.52 -6.21 2.92
C ILE A 93 -9.42 -5.68 1.50
N GLY A 94 -8.36 -6.08 0.81
CA GLY A 94 -8.15 -5.84 -0.61
C GLY A 94 -8.96 -6.80 -1.48
N PHE A 95 -9.48 -6.29 -2.59
CA PHE A 95 -10.21 -7.05 -3.61
C PHE A 95 -9.87 -6.50 -4.99
N GLY A 96 -9.83 -7.35 -6.00
CA GLY A 96 -9.59 -6.92 -7.37
C GLY A 96 -9.86 -8.03 -8.36
N THR A 97 -10.22 -7.66 -9.58
CA THR A 97 -10.37 -8.53 -10.76
C THR A 97 -9.83 -7.80 -11.98
N ASP A 98 -9.69 -8.48 -13.10
CA ASP A 98 -9.28 -7.85 -14.36
C ASP A 98 -10.23 -6.70 -14.77
N ASP A 99 -11.52 -6.80 -14.40
CA ASP A 99 -12.52 -5.78 -14.71
C ASP A 99 -12.43 -4.53 -13.81
N THR A 100 -11.66 -4.57 -12.73
CA THR A 100 -11.46 -3.41 -11.84
C THR A 100 -10.24 -2.56 -12.19
N PHE A 101 -9.45 -2.94 -13.20
CA PHE A 101 -8.46 -2.02 -13.76
C PHE A 101 -9.15 -0.79 -14.35
N PRO A 102 -8.67 0.43 -14.07
CA PRO A 102 -9.13 1.62 -14.79
C PRO A 102 -8.85 1.48 -16.29
N VAL A 103 -9.86 1.79 -17.13
CA VAL A 103 -9.68 1.83 -18.58
C VAL A 103 -8.95 3.09 -19.03
N LEU A 104 -8.92 4.11 -18.19
CA LEU A 104 -8.18 5.36 -18.37
C LEU A 104 -7.74 5.86 -17.00
N SER A 105 -6.45 6.21 -16.89
CA SER A 105 -5.90 6.83 -15.69
C SER A 105 -5.27 8.19 -16.05
N ILE A 106 -5.64 9.21 -15.30
CA ILE A 106 -5.10 10.57 -15.43
C ILE A 106 -4.26 10.85 -14.19
N VAL A 107 -2.96 11.06 -14.42
CA VAL A 107 -1.97 11.38 -13.39
C VAL A 107 -1.41 12.76 -13.69
N ASP A 108 -2.05 13.78 -13.12
CA ASP A 108 -1.63 15.16 -13.24
C ASP A 108 -1.00 15.63 -11.93
N PRO A 109 0.34 15.83 -11.88
CA PRO A 109 1.02 16.24 -10.65
C PRO A 109 0.59 17.61 -10.14
N GLU A 110 -0.02 18.46 -10.95
CA GLU A 110 -0.57 19.74 -10.51
C GLU A 110 -1.71 19.56 -9.51
N LEU A 111 -2.50 18.48 -9.62
CA LEU A 111 -3.56 18.15 -8.67
C LEU A 111 -3.02 17.75 -7.28
N MET A 112 -1.71 17.50 -7.17
CA MET A 112 -1.05 17.08 -5.94
C MET A 112 -0.33 18.22 -5.20
N LEU A 113 -0.25 19.43 -5.79
CA LEU A 113 0.51 20.57 -5.24
C LEU A 113 0.00 21.03 -3.86
N THR A 114 -1.28 20.80 -3.56
CA THR A 114 -1.90 21.23 -2.30
C THR A 114 -1.90 20.14 -1.20
N VAL A 115 -1.36 18.96 -1.48
CA VAL A 115 -1.27 17.87 -0.49
C VAL A 115 -0.33 18.29 0.64
N PRO A 116 -0.78 18.29 1.92
CA PRO A 116 0.03 18.70 3.06
C PRO A 116 1.29 17.84 3.23
N PRO A 117 2.38 18.41 3.82
CA PRO A 117 3.66 17.71 3.98
C PRO A 117 3.56 16.34 4.67
N ALA A 118 2.84 16.25 5.78
CA ALA A 118 2.67 14.99 6.50
C ALA A 118 1.99 13.93 5.62
N LEU A 119 0.91 14.30 4.92
CA LEU A 119 0.20 13.40 4.03
C LEU A 119 1.05 13.04 2.79
N THR A 120 1.85 13.98 2.28
CA THR A 120 2.84 13.71 1.22
C THR A 120 3.84 12.65 1.67
N ALA A 121 4.35 12.75 2.92
CA ALA A 121 5.25 11.75 3.47
C ALA A 121 4.57 10.38 3.59
N TYR A 122 3.38 10.31 4.23
CA TYR A 122 2.68 9.04 4.46
C TYR A 122 2.37 8.33 3.15
N GLN A 123 1.86 9.05 2.17
CA GLN A 123 1.54 8.50 0.85
C GLN A 123 2.80 8.08 0.08
N GLY A 124 3.84 8.92 0.08
CA GLY A 124 5.08 8.55 -0.61
C GLY A 124 5.76 7.32 0.00
N PHE A 125 5.66 7.12 1.32
CA PHE A 125 6.11 5.88 1.96
C PHE A 125 5.23 4.69 1.62
N ASP A 126 3.92 4.86 1.49
CA ASP A 126 3.00 3.84 1.01
C ASP A 126 3.43 3.33 -0.38
N ALA A 127 3.63 4.22 -1.35
CA ALA A 127 4.18 3.87 -2.66
C ALA A 127 5.57 3.20 -2.56
N PHE A 128 6.41 3.63 -1.62
CA PHE A 128 7.71 3.02 -1.40
C PHE A 128 7.57 1.56 -0.92
N PHE A 129 6.65 1.30 0.00
CA PHE A 129 6.44 -0.06 0.53
C PHE A 129 5.77 -0.97 -0.49
N HIS A 130 4.82 -0.49 -1.31
CA HIS A 130 4.33 -1.23 -2.47
C HIS A 130 5.47 -1.71 -3.37
N ALA A 131 6.40 -0.82 -3.70
CA ALA A 131 7.58 -1.18 -4.50
C ALA A 131 8.54 -2.12 -3.76
N ALA A 132 8.83 -1.87 -2.48
CA ALA A 132 9.79 -2.64 -1.70
C ALA A 132 9.27 -4.06 -1.38
N GLU A 133 8.00 -4.18 -0.96
CA GLU A 133 7.36 -5.47 -0.73
C GLU A 133 7.25 -6.26 -2.03
N GLY A 134 6.75 -5.64 -3.11
CA GLY A 134 6.65 -6.31 -4.40
C GLY A 134 8.01 -6.73 -4.96
N TYR A 135 9.08 -6.00 -4.62
CA TYR A 135 10.44 -6.38 -4.98
C TYR A 135 10.93 -7.60 -4.18
N ILE A 136 10.62 -7.72 -2.88
CA ILE A 136 11.05 -8.87 -2.07
C ILE A 136 10.09 -10.05 -2.12
N ALA A 137 8.88 -9.89 -2.64
CA ALA A 137 7.88 -10.95 -2.72
C ALA A 137 8.43 -12.18 -3.46
N ASN A 138 8.04 -13.38 -3.02
CA ASN A 138 8.50 -14.63 -3.61
C ASN A 138 7.97 -14.89 -5.03
N ILE A 139 6.99 -14.09 -5.47
CA ILE A 139 6.43 -14.09 -6.84
C ILE A 139 7.00 -12.97 -7.72
N ALA A 140 7.93 -12.18 -7.21
CA ALA A 140 8.57 -11.11 -7.98
C ALA A 140 9.23 -11.64 -9.27
N THR A 141 9.13 -10.87 -10.33
CA THR A 141 9.64 -11.22 -11.66
C THR A 141 10.65 -10.17 -12.12
N PRO A 142 11.49 -10.45 -13.13
CA PRO A 142 12.37 -9.43 -13.72
C PRO A 142 11.61 -8.20 -14.23
N VAL A 143 10.34 -8.34 -14.61
CA VAL A 143 9.49 -7.22 -15.08
C VAL A 143 9.09 -6.35 -13.89
N SER A 144 8.53 -6.95 -12.82
CA SER A 144 8.17 -6.21 -11.61
C SER A 144 9.39 -5.56 -10.94
N ASP A 145 10.56 -6.22 -10.99
CA ASP A 145 11.83 -5.71 -10.43
C ASP A 145 12.23 -4.37 -11.07
N VAL A 146 12.01 -4.18 -12.37
CA VAL A 146 12.34 -2.92 -13.08
C VAL A 146 11.46 -1.78 -12.55
N PHE A 147 10.16 -2.00 -12.40
CA PHE A 147 9.25 -1.00 -11.87
C PHE A 147 9.56 -0.68 -10.40
N ALA A 148 9.77 -1.71 -9.59
CA ALA A 148 10.05 -1.58 -8.16
C ALA A 148 11.33 -0.77 -7.89
N LEU A 149 12.45 -1.15 -8.49
CA LEU A 149 13.73 -0.46 -8.27
C LEU A 149 13.69 0.99 -8.78
N LYS A 150 12.97 1.25 -9.89
CA LYS A 150 12.82 2.61 -10.40
C LYS A 150 11.93 3.46 -9.49
N SER A 151 10.86 2.91 -8.94
CA SER A 151 10.02 3.60 -7.97
C SER A 151 10.81 3.93 -6.69
N ILE A 152 11.55 2.95 -6.13
CA ILE A 152 12.41 3.15 -4.95
C ILE A 152 13.44 4.27 -5.18
N GLU A 153 14.12 4.27 -6.35
CA GLU A 153 15.09 5.31 -6.72
C GLU A 153 14.46 6.71 -6.72
N LEU A 154 13.31 6.83 -7.37
CA LEU A 154 12.61 8.11 -7.50
C LEU A 154 12.12 8.62 -6.15
N LEU A 155 11.53 7.75 -5.32
CA LEU A 155 11.01 8.12 -4.00
C LEU A 155 12.14 8.48 -3.03
N ALA A 156 13.24 7.71 -3.01
CA ALA A 156 14.38 8.03 -2.17
C ALA A 156 14.98 9.41 -2.49
N LYS A 157 14.96 9.82 -3.75
CA LYS A 157 15.47 11.12 -4.20
C LYS A 157 14.46 12.26 -4.01
N TRP A 158 13.21 12.05 -4.43
CA TRP A 158 12.26 13.14 -4.62
C TRP A 158 11.22 13.28 -3.51
N LEU A 159 10.92 12.23 -2.73
CA LEU A 159 9.95 12.36 -1.64
C LEU A 159 10.39 13.37 -0.58
N PRO A 160 11.64 13.36 -0.09
CA PRO A 160 12.07 14.39 0.86
C PRO A 160 11.98 15.82 0.31
N VAL A 161 12.16 16.00 -1.01
CA VAL A 161 12.02 17.30 -1.67
C VAL A 161 10.55 17.72 -1.71
N ALA A 162 9.64 16.82 -2.12
CA ALA A 162 8.20 17.10 -2.17
C ALA A 162 7.58 17.35 -0.79
N VAL A 163 8.07 16.67 0.26
CA VAL A 163 7.66 16.90 1.65
C VAL A 163 8.10 18.27 2.14
N LYS A 164 9.32 18.68 1.81
CA LYS A 164 9.88 19.97 2.21
C LYS A 164 9.26 21.14 1.46
N ASP A 165 9.00 20.97 0.18
CA ASP A 165 8.40 21.95 -0.72
C ASP A 165 7.34 21.30 -1.59
N GLY A 166 6.10 21.30 -1.11
CA GLY A 166 4.94 20.73 -1.80
C GLY A 166 4.59 21.43 -3.11
N SER A 167 5.09 22.65 -3.35
CA SER A 167 4.88 23.40 -4.59
C SER A 167 5.88 23.06 -5.69
N ASN A 168 6.91 22.26 -5.40
CA ASN A 168 7.90 21.84 -6.37
C ASN A 168 7.31 20.83 -7.36
N LEU A 169 6.92 21.31 -8.53
CA LEU A 169 6.26 20.50 -9.56
C LEU A 169 7.15 19.36 -10.07
N GLU A 170 8.48 19.57 -10.18
CA GLU A 170 9.39 18.49 -10.59
C GLU A 170 9.39 17.34 -9.57
N ALA A 171 9.45 17.67 -8.27
CA ALA A 171 9.37 16.67 -7.20
C ALA A 171 8.01 15.95 -7.23
N ARG A 172 6.89 16.68 -7.36
CA ARG A 172 5.55 16.09 -7.48
C ARG A 172 5.44 15.16 -8.68
N THR A 173 5.98 15.56 -9.85
CA THR A 173 5.99 14.73 -11.06
C THR A 173 6.73 13.42 -10.84
N ASN A 174 7.91 13.47 -10.23
CA ASN A 174 8.70 12.25 -9.99
C ASN A 174 8.07 11.35 -8.91
N VAL A 175 7.46 11.92 -7.87
CA VAL A 175 6.74 11.16 -6.85
C VAL A 175 5.46 10.52 -7.45
N ALA A 176 4.72 11.25 -8.29
CA ALA A 176 3.56 10.73 -8.99
C ALA A 176 3.94 9.57 -9.94
N LEU A 177 5.02 9.73 -10.73
CA LEU A 177 5.54 8.65 -11.57
C LEU A 177 5.92 7.42 -10.75
N ALA A 178 6.61 7.62 -9.62
CA ALA A 178 7.00 6.53 -8.74
C ALA A 178 5.79 5.79 -8.17
N ASN A 179 4.72 6.52 -7.79
CA ASN A 179 3.45 5.95 -7.35
C ASN A 179 2.80 5.07 -8.43
N THR A 180 2.71 5.56 -9.66
CA THR A 180 2.16 4.77 -10.78
C THR A 180 2.99 3.51 -11.03
N LEU A 181 4.34 3.61 -10.97
CA LEU A 181 5.22 2.43 -11.06
C LEU A 181 4.98 1.45 -9.92
N SER A 182 4.69 1.92 -8.70
CA SER A 182 4.35 1.06 -7.55
C SER A 182 3.03 0.32 -7.78
N GLY A 183 2.00 0.95 -8.33
CA GLY A 183 0.77 0.27 -8.74
C GLY A 183 1.02 -0.80 -9.81
N MET A 184 1.94 -0.53 -10.77
CA MET A 184 2.36 -1.55 -11.72
C MET A 184 3.10 -2.72 -11.03
N VAL A 185 3.84 -2.47 -9.94
CA VAL A 185 4.43 -3.54 -9.13
C VAL A 185 3.35 -4.40 -8.49
N GLU A 186 2.32 -3.79 -7.90
CA GLU A 186 1.20 -4.52 -7.31
C GLU A 186 0.44 -5.38 -8.33
N SER A 187 0.38 -4.93 -9.58
CA SER A 187 -0.24 -5.68 -10.69
C SER A 187 0.63 -6.83 -11.23
N THR A 188 1.96 -6.76 -11.09
CA THR A 188 2.92 -7.71 -11.68
C THR A 188 3.69 -8.52 -10.64
N SER A 189 3.52 -8.18 -9.37
CA SER A 189 3.97 -8.87 -8.17
C SER A 189 2.85 -8.74 -7.13
N SER A 190 3.14 -8.35 -5.88
CA SER A 190 2.13 -8.09 -4.85
C SER A 190 2.74 -7.39 -3.65
N CYS A 191 1.91 -6.76 -2.81
CA CYS A 191 2.25 -6.53 -1.41
C CYS A 191 2.50 -7.85 -0.66
N THR A 192 3.05 -7.75 0.53
CA THR A 192 3.32 -8.88 1.42
C THR A 192 2.73 -8.61 2.81
N SER A 193 3.21 -9.26 3.85
CA SER A 193 2.58 -9.19 5.17
C SER A 193 2.74 -7.85 5.91
N GLU A 194 3.60 -6.93 5.47
CA GLU A 194 3.65 -5.57 6.04
C GLU A 194 2.31 -4.86 5.88
N HIS A 195 1.76 -4.87 4.65
CA HIS A 195 0.43 -4.33 4.37
C HIS A 195 -0.67 -5.05 5.15
N SER A 196 -0.59 -6.37 5.28
CA SER A 196 -1.59 -7.12 6.07
C SER A 196 -1.57 -6.71 7.54
N MET A 197 -0.39 -6.53 8.14
CA MET A 197 -0.25 -6.04 9.51
C MET A 197 -0.79 -4.61 9.66
N GLU A 198 -0.50 -3.73 8.69
CA GLU A 198 -1.02 -2.36 8.71
C GLU A 198 -2.53 -2.33 8.57
N HIS A 199 -3.11 -3.14 7.69
CA HIS A 199 -4.56 -3.24 7.54
C HIS A 199 -5.24 -3.62 8.86
N ALA A 200 -4.63 -4.50 9.66
CA ALA A 200 -5.14 -4.80 11.00
C ALA A 200 -5.07 -3.57 11.92
N LEU A 201 -3.95 -2.83 11.93
CA LEU A 201 -3.81 -1.61 12.73
C LEU A 201 -4.91 -0.60 12.39
N SER A 202 -5.07 -0.24 11.12
CA SER A 202 -6.04 0.77 10.69
C SER A 202 -7.49 0.28 10.68
N ALA A 203 -7.74 -1.03 10.66
CA ALA A 203 -9.09 -1.58 10.84
C ALA A 203 -9.59 -1.41 12.29
N PHE A 204 -8.71 -1.55 13.28
CA PHE A 204 -9.01 -1.33 14.70
C PHE A 204 -8.94 0.15 15.09
N HIS A 205 -8.09 0.92 14.41
CA HIS A 205 -7.84 2.34 14.68
C HIS A 205 -8.04 3.17 13.40
N PRO A 206 -9.30 3.48 13.03
CA PRO A 206 -9.64 4.12 11.75
C PRO A 206 -9.07 5.54 11.58
N GLU A 207 -8.67 6.19 12.67
CA GLU A 207 -7.99 7.50 12.63
C GLU A 207 -6.50 7.39 12.25
N LEU A 208 -5.93 6.17 12.21
CA LEU A 208 -4.55 5.94 11.79
C LEU A 208 -4.44 6.10 10.26
N PRO A 209 -3.66 7.08 9.77
CA PRO A 209 -3.36 7.16 8.35
C PRO A 209 -2.57 5.92 7.90
N HIS A 210 -2.98 5.27 6.82
CA HIS A 210 -2.41 4.02 6.33
C HIS A 210 -0.87 4.06 6.20
N GLY A 211 -0.34 5.05 5.48
CA GLY A 211 1.12 5.19 5.33
C GLY A 211 1.86 5.46 6.64
N ALA A 212 1.21 6.07 7.65
CA ALA A 212 1.82 6.22 8.98
C ALA A 212 1.96 4.86 9.68
N GLY A 213 0.95 3.98 9.55
CA GLY A 213 1.00 2.61 10.05
C GLY A 213 2.14 1.81 9.43
N LEU A 214 2.26 1.85 8.11
CA LEU A 214 3.37 1.21 7.38
C LEU A 214 4.74 1.73 7.83
N ILE A 215 4.92 3.06 7.95
CA ILE A 215 6.19 3.65 8.42
C ILE A 215 6.57 3.11 9.80
N MET A 216 5.63 3.02 10.72
CA MET A 216 5.90 2.53 12.08
C MET A 216 6.30 1.06 12.11
N LEU A 217 5.75 0.23 11.22
CA LEU A 217 6.06 -1.20 11.10
C LEU A 217 7.39 -1.46 10.40
N SER A 218 7.73 -0.65 9.41
CA SER A 218 8.71 -0.94 8.36
C SER A 218 10.08 -1.36 8.86
N LEU A 219 10.70 -0.60 9.79
CA LEU A 219 12.06 -0.93 10.26
C LEU A 219 12.12 -2.29 10.96
N SER A 220 11.08 -2.66 11.71
CA SER A 220 10.98 -3.97 12.36
C SER A 220 10.72 -5.08 11.36
N TYR A 221 9.82 -4.84 10.39
CA TYR A 221 9.47 -5.75 9.32
C TYR A 221 10.68 -6.06 8.42
N TYR A 222 11.31 -5.04 7.84
CA TYR A 222 12.46 -5.26 6.96
C TYR A 222 13.68 -5.81 7.70
N SER A 223 13.87 -5.49 8.98
CA SER A 223 14.95 -6.10 9.79
C SER A 223 14.75 -7.60 9.99
N PHE A 224 13.52 -8.10 9.98
CA PHE A 224 13.25 -9.54 10.07
C PHE A 224 13.77 -10.29 8.84
N PHE A 225 13.66 -9.71 7.65
CA PHE A 225 14.05 -10.34 6.39
C PHE A 225 15.48 -10.02 5.94
N GLU A 226 16.24 -9.20 6.67
CA GLU A 226 17.58 -8.73 6.29
C GLU A 226 18.51 -9.87 5.83
N ASN A 227 18.48 -11.00 6.53
CA ASN A 227 19.30 -12.16 6.23
C ASN A 227 18.61 -13.20 5.34
N VAL A 228 17.38 -12.98 4.94
CA VAL A 228 16.61 -13.90 4.08
C VAL A 228 16.84 -13.58 2.61
N VAL A 229 16.83 -12.29 2.24
CA VAL A 229 16.99 -11.81 0.86
C VAL A 229 18.08 -10.73 0.74
N PRO A 230 19.33 -10.98 1.22
CA PRO A 230 20.37 -9.96 1.35
C PRO A 230 20.73 -9.29 0.01
N ASP A 231 20.71 -10.03 -1.10
CA ASP A 231 21.04 -9.49 -2.42
C ASP A 231 19.96 -8.52 -2.93
N ARG A 232 18.67 -8.78 -2.63
CA ARG A 232 17.59 -7.87 -2.96
C ARG A 232 17.69 -6.58 -2.13
N TYR A 233 18.01 -6.69 -0.85
CA TYR A 233 18.26 -5.54 0.02
C TYR A 233 19.44 -4.69 -0.44
N ALA A 234 20.53 -5.33 -0.86
CA ALA A 234 21.68 -4.61 -1.43
C ALA A 234 21.30 -3.79 -2.67
N LYS A 235 20.45 -4.33 -3.55
CA LYS A 235 19.97 -3.61 -4.75
C LYS A 235 19.00 -2.47 -4.40
N MET A 236 18.12 -2.64 -3.42
CA MET A 236 17.28 -1.55 -2.93
C MET A 236 18.14 -0.44 -2.30
N ALA A 237 19.16 -0.78 -1.52
CA ALA A 237 20.12 0.19 -0.98
C ALA A 237 20.85 0.96 -2.09
N GLU A 238 21.28 0.29 -3.15
CA GLU A 238 21.92 0.91 -4.32
C GLU A 238 20.94 1.86 -5.02
N ALA A 239 19.67 1.47 -5.22
CA ALA A 239 18.62 2.31 -5.78
C ALA A 239 18.36 3.56 -4.91
N MET A 240 18.48 3.44 -3.57
CA MET A 240 18.39 4.55 -2.63
C MET A 240 19.67 5.40 -2.55
N GLY A 241 20.68 5.13 -3.39
CA GLY A 241 21.91 5.93 -3.49
C GLY A 241 23.02 5.53 -2.52
N LYS A 242 22.94 4.36 -1.85
CA LYS A 242 24.04 3.87 -0.99
C LYS A 242 25.17 3.26 -1.79
N ASP A 243 26.42 3.47 -1.34
CA ASP A 243 27.60 2.80 -1.92
C ASP A 243 27.70 1.34 -1.43
N VAL A 244 26.97 0.47 -2.10
CA VAL A 244 26.94 -0.97 -1.80
C VAL A 244 28.23 -1.67 -2.27
N LYS A 245 28.92 -1.11 -3.30
CA LYS A 245 30.12 -1.75 -3.88
C LYS A 245 31.27 -1.76 -2.91
N SER A 246 31.47 -0.67 -2.19
CA SER A 246 32.53 -0.51 -1.19
C SER A 246 32.23 -1.19 0.15
N ALA A 247 30.99 -1.61 0.40
CA ALA A 247 30.59 -2.19 1.67
C ALA A 247 31.03 -3.66 1.79
N PRO A 248 31.43 -4.12 3.00
CA PRO A 248 31.62 -5.53 3.27
C PRO A 248 30.35 -6.34 2.99
N ALA A 249 30.49 -7.55 2.41
CA ALA A 249 29.36 -8.38 2.03
C ALA A 249 28.32 -8.54 3.14
N ALA A 250 28.76 -8.79 4.37
CA ALA A 250 27.89 -8.95 5.55
C ALA A 250 27.10 -7.68 5.96
N LYS A 251 27.45 -6.51 5.40
CA LYS A 251 26.77 -5.24 5.72
C LYS A 251 25.90 -4.71 4.59
N LYS A 252 25.96 -5.29 3.40
CA LYS A 252 25.27 -4.76 2.22
C LYS A 252 23.75 -4.68 2.40
N ALA A 253 23.15 -5.73 2.96
CA ALA A 253 21.72 -5.75 3.24
C ALA A 253 21.33 -4.70 4.28
N ARG A 254 22.14 -4.51 5.32
CA ARG A 254 21.91 -3.52 6.38
C ARG A 254 21.83 -2.09 5.86
N LEU A 255 22.54 -1.77 4.78
CA LEU A 255 22.49 -0.44 4.15
C LEU A 255 21.09 -0.04 3.70
N PHE A 256 20.23 -1.00 3.34
CA PHE A 256 18.84 -0.71 3.01
C PHE A 256 18.06 -0.22 4.24
N ILE A 257 18.20 -0.90 5.37
CA ILE A 257 17.52 -0.50 6.62
C ILE A 257 18.00 0.90 7.07
N GLU A 258 19.31 1.17 6.94
CA GLU A 258 19.90 2.46 7.24
C GLU A 258 19.37 3.55 6.29
N ALA A 259 19.29 3.26 4.98
CA ALA A 259 18.74 4.19 3.99
C ALA A 259 17.25 4.50 4.24
N LEU A 260 16.46 3.49 4.62
CA LEU A 260 15.05 3.64 4.98
C LEU A 260 14.88 4.53 6.23
N SER A 261 15.68 4.29 7.27
CA SER A 261 15.67 5.12 8.48
C SER A 261 16.03 6.58 8.18
N GLU A 262 17.08 6.81 7.38
CA GLU A 262 17.46 8.17 6.96
C GLU A 262 16.38 8.86 6.12
N MET A 263 15.66 8.10 5.28
CA MET A 263 14.56 8.64 4.48
C MET A 263 13.39 9.04 5.38
N GLN A 264 13.07 8.24 6.41
CA GLN A 264 12.06 8.59 7.41
C GLN A 264 12.45 9.88 8.17
N GLU A 265 13.72 10.03 8.56
CA GLU A 265 14.20 11.25 9.21
C GLU A 265 14.07 12.48 8.30
N LYS A 266 14.50 12.37 7.04
CA LYS A 266 14.41 13.45 6.04
C LYS A 266 12.99 13.90 5.74
N CYS A 267 12.02 12.98 5.85
CA CYS A 267 10.60 13.26 5.66
C CYS A 267 9.86 13.63 6.96
N GLY A 268 10.56 13.72 8.10
CA GLY A 268 9.96 14.06 9.40
C GLY A 268 9.03 12.97 9.96
N ALA A 269 9.19 11.72 9.52
CA ALA A 269 8.32 10.61 9.86
C ALA A 269 8.93 9.62 10.89
N ALA A 270 10.21 9.79 11.26
CA ALA A 270 10.91 8.87 12.16
C ALA A 270 10.39 8.86 13.61
N ALA A 271 9.66 9.91 14.03
CA ALA A 271 9.14 10.06 15.38
C ALA A 271 7.72 9.48 15.58
N LEU A 272 7.10 8.93 14.56
CA LEU A 272 5.76 8.33 14.64
C LEU A 272 5.73 7.18 15.65
N LYS A 273 4.64 7.11 16.44
CA LYS A 273 4.43 6.09 17.46
C LYS A 273 3.02 5.54 17.40
N MET A 274 2.87 4.24 17.55
CA MET A 274 1.57 3.57 17.60
C MET A 274 0.71 4.11 18.75
N SER A 275 1.33 4.41 19.90
CA SER A 275 0.64 4.95 21.08
C SER A 275 -0.03 6.31 20.83
N ASP A 276 0.51 7.13 19.93
CA ASP A 276 -0.07 8.45 19.59
C ASP A 276 -1.41 8.30 18.84
N TYR A 277 -1.66 7.14 18.24
CA TYR A 277 -2.91 6.79 17.54
C TYR A 277 -3.84 5.92 18.39
N GLY A 278 -3.55 5.80 19.70
CA GLY A 278 -4.38 5.04 20.64
C GLY A 278 -4.20 3.53 20.60
N ILE A 279 -3.27 3.02 19.79
CA ILE A 279 -2.92 1.60 19.74
C ILE A 279 -2.22 1.23 21.05
N LYS A 280 -2.62 0.11 21.65
CA LYS A 280 -2.06 -0.37 22.93
C LYS A 280 -1.24 -1.64 22.69
N GLU A 281 -0.17 -1.79 23.45
CA GLU A 281 0.65 -3.01 23.41
C GLU A 281 -0.17 -4.28 23.69
N SER A 282 -1.22 -4.17 24.53
CA SER A 282 -2.14 -5.28 24.82
C SER A 282 -3.00 -5.74 23.65
N GLU A 283 -3.08 -4.97 22.57
CA GLU A 283 -3.85 -5.31 21.37
C GLU A 283 -3.04 -6.11 20.35
N ILE A 284 -1.71 -6.19 20.50
CA ILE A 284 -0.80 -6.78 19.50
C ILE A 284 -1.17 -8.21 19.12
N GLU A 285 -1.56 -9.06 20.07
CA GLU A 285 -1.99 -10.44 19.78
C GLU A 285 -3.25 -10.46 18.90
N ALA A 286 -4.24 -9.60 19.19
CA ALA A 286 -5.46 -9.51 18.40
C ALA A 286 -5.21 -8.92 17.01
N LEU A 287 -4.29 -7.96 16.90
CA LEU A 287 -3.88 -7.36 15.62
C LEU A 287 -3.14 -8.38 14.75
N ALA A 288 -2.24 -9.18 15.32
CA ALA A 288 -1.57 -10.27 14.62
C ALA A 288 -2.57 -11.32 14.11
N GLU A 289 -3.51 -11.74 14.94
CA GLU A 289 -4.58 -12.67 14.54
C GLU A 289 -5.46 -12.10 13.42
N ASN A 290 -5.84 -10.83 13.52
CA ASN A 290 -6.63 -10.17 12.48
C ASN A 290 -5.87 -10.13 11.15
N ALA A 291 -4.59 -9.76 11.15
CA ALA A 291 -3.76 -9.74 9.94
C ALA A 291 -3.75 -11.10 9.23
N HIS A 292 -3.53 -12.19 9.96
CA HIS A 292 -3.54 -13.55 9.40
C HIS A 292 -4.93 -13.98 8.91
N THR A 293 -6.01 -13.56 9.58
CA THR A 293 -7.37 -13.99 9.27
C THR A 293 -7.95 -13.21 8.07
N THR A 294 -7.69 -11.91 7.99
CA THR A 294 -8.29 -11.04 6.96
C THR A 294 -7.50 -11.05 5.65
N MET A 295 -6.17 -10.93 5.73
CA MET A 295 -5.30 -10.86 4.57
C MET A 295 -4.14 -11.87 4.62
N GLY A 296 -4.41 -13.06 5.15
CA GLY A 296 -3.42 -14.13 5.30
C GLY A 296 -2.76 -14.59 4.00
N GLY A 297 -3.38 -14.33 2.85
CA GLY A 297 -2.79 -14.57 1.53
C GLY A 297 -1.48 -13.82 1.31
N LEU A 298 -1.33 -12.62 1.85
CA LEU A 298 -0.12 -11.82 1.72
C LEU A 298 1.09 -12.43 2.46
N PHE A 299 0.86 -13.13 3.57
CA PHE A 299 1.91 -13.87 4.29
C PHE A 299 2.50 -15.02 3.47
N ALA A 300 1.73 -15.58 2.54
CA ALA A 300 2.22 -16.60 1.63
C ALA A 300 3.18 -16.04 0.56
N LEU A 301 3.19 -14.73 0.36
CA LEU A 301 4.02 -14.03 -0.61
C LEU A 301 5.32 -13.50 -0.02
N ASP A 302 5.49 -13.54 1.29
CA ASP A 302 6.75 -13.18 1.94
C ASP A 302 7.94 -14.01 1.43
N PRO A 303 9.17 -13.46 1.46
CA PRO A 303 10.38 -14.21 1.10
C PRO A 303 10.59 -15.45 1.97
N LYS A 304 10.09 -15.42 3.20
CA LYS A 304 10.06 -16.51 4.17
C LYS A 304 8.73 -16.42 4.92
N LYS A 305 8.05 -17.54 5.04
CA LYS A 305 6.79 -17.60 5.78
C LYS A 305 6.95 -17.08 7.21
N LEU A 306 6.09 -16.15 7.60
CA LEU A 306 5.96 -15.69 8.98
C LEU A 306 4.96 -16.57 9.75
N SER A 307 5.33 -16.96 10.96
CA SER A 307 4.39 -17.52 11.92
C SER A 307 3.61 -16.40 12.64
N HIS A 308 2.58 -16.79 13.39
CA HIS A 308 1.87 -15.85 14.26
C HIS A 308 2.82 -15.21 15.30
N GLU A 309 3.71 -16.00 15.89
CA GLU A 309 4.70 -15.53 16.86
C GLU A 309 5.71 -14.54 16.21
N ASP A 310 6.12 -14.78 14.96
CA ASP A 310 6.98 -13.85 14.22
C ASP A 310 6.26 -12.52 14.02
N THR A 311 4.98 -12.54 13.64
CA THR A 311 4.15 -11.36 13.44
C THR A 311 4.01 -10.56 14.74
N VAL A 312 3.70 -11.23 15.84
CA VAL A 312 3.65 -10.61 17.19
C VAL A 312 5.00 -10.01 17.56
N SER A 313 6.11 -10.69 17.27
CA SER A 313 7.46 -10.17 17.55
C SER A 313 7.78 -8.91 16.72
N ILE A 314 7.38 -8.85 15.45
CA ILE A 314 7.55 -7.68 14.59
C ILE A 314 6.74 -6.50 15.15
N LEU A 315 5.46 -6.73 15.46
CA LEU A 315 4.56 -5.71 16.02
C LEU A 315 5.07 -5.17 17.38
N LYS A 316 5.54 -6.05 18.28
CA LYS A 316 6.11 -5.65 19.58
C LYS A 316 7.38 -4.80 19.40
N LYS A 317 8.25 -5.13 18.44
CA LYS A 317 9.45 -4.34 18.17
C LYS A 317 9.13 -2.99 17.51
N ALA A 318 8.04 -2.91 16.75
CA ALA A 318 7.57 -1.68 16.14
C ALA A 318 6.84 -0.78 17.13
N TYR A 319 6.28 -1.34 18.21
CA TYR A 319 5.53 -0.59 19.21
C TYR A 319 6.40 0.43 19.96
N LYS A 320 5.96 1.68 19.98
CA LYS A 320 6.59 2.80 20.70
C LYS A 320 5.52 3.65 21.37
#